data_302e407cf41941bfb425cf2a5ff1be51
#
_entry.id   302e407cf41941bfb425cf2a5ff1be51
#
_cell.length_a   1.000
_cell.length_b   1.000
_cell.length_c   1.000
_cell.angle_alpha   90.00
_cell.angle_beta   90.00
_cell.angle_gamma   90.00
#
_symmetry.space_group_name_H-M   'P 1'
#
loop_
_entity.id
_entity.type
_entity.pdbx_description
1 polymer ?
#
loop_
_entity_poly.entity_id
_entity_poly.type
_entity_poly.pdbx_seq_one_letter_code
_entity_poly.pdbx_strand_id
1 'polypeptide(L)'
;VVNLVESREAASQAVAELEAAVRIVGGKFRGRVLVTPSTNAIRPTTDRTRESLFNILAHNFLDKVEGARVLDLFAGTGALGLEALSRGARYATFVEESVEGRGLLRQNIEAFSLQGHTKILRRDACQLGIVGTMEPFDLVFADPPYGRRMGEKAFLSALQGGWLNPDALLVLEEDAEAALELDERFVVLEERNYGGTIIRLIQLKAAG
;
A
#
# COMPACT_ATOMS: atom_id res chain seq x y z
N VAL A 1 -6.96 -42.62 19.90
CA VAL A 1 -7.86 -41.50 20.28
C VAL A 1 -7.06 -40.18 20.30
N VAL A 2 -5.80 -40.18 20.77
CA VAL A 2 -4.94 -38.99 20.82
C VAL A 2 -4.67 -38.40 19.41
N ASN A 3 -4.49 -39.23 18.40
CA ASN A 3 -4.15 -38.83 17.05
C ASN A 3 -5.27 -38.07 16.29
N LEU A 4 -6.52 -38.21 16.67
CA LEU A 4 -7.66 -37.55 16.05
C LEU A 4 -7.91 -36.14 16.59
N VAL A 5 -7.56 -35.88 17.84
CA VAL A 5 -7.67 -34.55 18.47
C VAL A 5 -6.57 -33.65 17.94
N GLU A 6 -5.31 -34.13 17.92
CA GLU A 6 -4.16 -33.41 17.36
C GLU A 6 -4.35 -33.06 15.86
N SER A 7 -4.97 -33.98 15.09
CA SER A 7 -5.28 -33.71 13.68
C SER A 7 -6.35 -32.63 13.49
N ARG A 8 -7.34 -32.56 14.41
CA ARG A 8 -8.37 -31.52 14.37
C ARG A 8 -7.88 -30.16 14.81
N GLU A 9 -7.03 -30.11 15.82
CA GLU A 9 -6.38 -28.88 16.28
C GLU A 9 -5.45 -28.32 15.22
N ALA A 10 -4.61 -29.17 14.60
CA ALA A 10 -3.74 -28.78 13.50
C ALA A 10 -4.55 -28.29 12.26
N ALA A 11 -5.66 -28.94 11.93
CA ALA A 11 -6.53 -28.49 10.85
C ALA A 11 -7.23 -27.16 11.18
N SER A 12 -7.65 -26.97 12.43
CA SER A 12 -8.25 -25.71 12.89
C SER A 12 -7.27 -24.56 12.87
N GLN A 13 -6.04 -24.84 13.28
CA GLN A 13 -4.94 -23.84 13.26
C GLN A 13 -4.55 -23.47 11.83
N ALA A 14 -4.44 -24.44 10.93
CA ALA A 14 -4.17 -24.19 9.52
C ALA A 14 -5.28 -23.36 8.84
N VAL A 15 -6.54 -23.58 9.19
CA VAL A 15 -7.67 -22.77 8.71
C VAL A 15 -7.59 -21.35 9.26
N ALA A 16 -7.29 -21.17 10.54
CA ALA A 16 -7.15 -19.86 11.15
C ALA A 16 -5.95 -19.07 10.55
N GLU A 17 -4.84 -19.74 10.29
CA GLU A 17 -3.69 -19.15 9.60
C GLU A 17 -4.00 -18.76 8.16
N LEU A 18 -4.81 -19.55 7.46
CA LEU A 18 -5.25 -19.26 6.10
C LEU A 18 -6.25 -18.07 6.06
N GLU A 19 -7.09 -17.92 7.09
CA GLU A 19 -8.02 -16.81 7.24
C GLU A 19 -7.32 -15.50 7.63
N ALA A 20 -6.22 -15.59 8.39
CA ALA A 20 -5.40 -14.46 8.78
C ALA A 20 -4.40 -14.02 7.70
N ALA A 21 -4.21 -14.82 6.64
CA ALA A 21 -3.24 -14.54 5.59
C ALA A 21 -3.65 -13.34 4.74
N VAL A 22 -2.74 -12.39 4.56
CA VAL A 22 -2.91 -11.27 3.61
C VAL A 22 -2.82 -11.80 2.18
N ARG A 23 -3.80 -11.51 1.35
CA ARG A 23 -3.88 -12.00 -0.04
C ARG A 23 -4.04 -10.85 -1.02
N ILE A 24 -3.63 -11.06 -2.26
CA ILE A 24 -4.05 -10.22 -3.38
C ILE A 24 -5.54 -10.45 -3.63
N VAL A 25 -6.35 -9.38 -3.64
CA VAL A 25 -7.81 -9.48 -3.69
C VAL A 25 -8.38 -9.31 -5.11
N GLY A 26 -7.60 -8.79 -6.05
CA GLY A 26 -8.04 -8.59 -7.44
C GLY A 26 -6.94 -8.76 -8.48
N GLY A 27 -7.33 -8.73 -9.76
CA GLY A 27 -6.41 -8.76 -10.89
C GLY A 27 -5.75 -10.13 -11.16
N LYS A 28 -4.62 -10.08 -11.85
CA LYS A 28 -3.87 -11.25 -12.36
C LYS A 28 -3.44 -12.24 -11.27
N PHE A 29 -3.15 -11.73 -10.08
CA PHE A 29 -2.63 -12.53 -8.97
C PHE A 29 -3.67 -12.78 -7.87
N ARG A 30 -4.95 -12.56 -8.13
CA ARG A 30 -6.03 -12.75 -7.16
C ARG A 30 -5.93 -14.10 -6.43
N GLY A 31 -6.06 -14.05 -5.11
CA GLY A 31 -6.03 -15.22 -4.22
C GLY A 31 -4.63 -15.66 -3.80
N ARG A 32 -3.56 -15.11 -4.39
CA ARG A 32 -2.19 -15.43 -3.97
C ARG A 32 -1.88 -14.79 -2.62
N VAL A 33 -1.31 -15.60 -1.73
CA VAL A 33 -0.93 -15.21 -0.38
C VAL A 33 0.39 -14.46 -0.39
N LEU A 34 0.48 -13.39 0.40
CA LEU A 34 1.70 -12.65 0.67
C LEU A 34 2.41 -13.24 1.89
N VAL A 35 3.73 -13.28 1.82
CA VAL A 35 4.56 -13.53 2.99
C VAL A 35 4.46 -12.33 3.92
N THR A 36 4.09 -12.57 5.18
CA THR A 36 3.90 -11.54 6.22
C THR A 36 4.80 -11.84 7.41
N PRO A 37 5.06 -10.86 8.30
CA PRO A 37 5.79 -11.12 9.55
C PRO A 37 5.11 -12.18 10.38
N SER A 38 5.89 -13.00 11.09
CA SER A 38 5.38 -14.04 12.00
C SER A 38 4.75 -13.48 13.29
N THR A 39 4.91 -12.18 13.54
CA THR A 39 4.35 -11.49 14.71
C THR A 39 3.14 -10.67 14.30
N ASN A 40 2.02 -10.82 15.01
CA ASN A 40 0.77 -10.05 14.83
C ASN A 40 0.89 -8.54 15.16
N ALA A 41 2.10 -7.98 15.15
CA ALA A 41 2.36 -6.59 15.51
C ALA A 41 1.97 -5.57 14.41
N ILE A 42 1.73 -6.03 13.20
CA ILE A 42 1.27 -5.18 12.09
C ILE A 42 -0.21 -5.52 11.86
N ARG A 43 -1.08 -4.53 12.05
CA ARG A 43 -2.48 -4.62 11.62
C ARG A 43 -2.50 -4.39 10.11
N PRO A 44 -2.58 -5.45 9.29
CA PRO A 44 -2.63 -5.24 7.85
C PRO A 44 -3.95 -4.57 7.50
N THR A 45 -3.94 -3.61 6.58
CA THR A 45 -5.16 -3.20 5.86
C THR A 45 -5.90 -4.45 5.46
N THR A 46 -7.11 -4.63 5.98
CA THR A 46 -7.83 -5.89 5.74
C THR A 46 -8.03 -6.12 4.26
N ASP A 47 -8.10 -7.38 3.84
CA ASP A 47 -8.41 -7.73 2.45
C ASP A 47 -9.65 -7.00 1.95
N ARG A 48 -10.68 -6.87 2.81
CA ARG A 48 -11.93 -6.17 2.51
C ARG A 48 -11.73 -4.66 2.31
N THR A 49 -10.93 -4.01 3.15
CA THR A 49 -10.63 -2.58 3.01
C THR A 49 -9.85 -2.34 1.73
N ARG A 50 -8.87 -3.18 1.43
CA ARG A 50 -8.07 -3.12 0.20
C ARG A 50 -8.91 -3.34 -1.05
N GLU A 51 -9.81 -4.34 -1.03
CA GLU A 51 -10.76 -4.57 -2.12
C GLU A 51 -11.67 -3.34 -2.36
N SER A 52 -12.21 -2.76 -1.29
CA SER A 52 -13.03 -1.56 -1.37
C SER A 52 -12.26 -0.37 -1.94
N LEU A 53 -11.03 -0.12 -1.47
CA LEU A 53 -10.16 0.94 -2.00
C LEU A 53 -9.96 0.80 -3.51
N PHE A 54 -9.55 -0.38 -3.97
CA PHE A 54 -9.27 -0.58 -5.39
C PHE A 54 -10.54 -0.53 -6.27
N ASN A 55 -11.70 -0.89 -5.71
CA ASN A 55 -12.99 -0.69 -6.39
C ASN A 55 -13.31 0.80 -6.56
N ILE A 56 -13.04 1.64 -5.54
CA ILE A 56 -13.18 3.10 -5.64
C ILE A 56 -12.24 3.65 -6.72
N LEU A 57 -10.96 3.23 -6.73
CA LEU A 57 -9.99 3.68 -7.73
C LEU A 57 -10.42 3.33 -9.16
N ALA A 58 -10.98 2.14 -9.37
CA ALA A 58 -11.43 1.69 -10.68
C ALA A 58 -12.69 2.44 -11.18
N HIS A 59 -13.64 2.73 -10.29
CA HIS A 59 -14.95 3.26 -10.68
C HIS A 59 -15.07 4.77 -10.57
N ASN A 60 -14.49 5.38 -9.52
CA ASN A 60 -14.68 6.81 -9.24
C ASN A 60 -13.55 7.68 -9.80
N PHE A 61 -12.37 7.09 -10.09
CA PHE A 61 -11.17 7.83 -10.47
C PHE A 61 -10.63 7.45 -11.86
N LEU A 62 -11.53 7.13 -12.81
CA LEU A 62 -11.20 6.82 -14.20
C LEU A 62 -10.10 5.75 -14.32
N ASP A 63 -10.16 4.73 -13.47
CA ASP A 63 -9.17 3.66 -13.37
C ASP A 63 -7.71 4.17 -13.27
N LYS A 64 -7.44 4.94 -12.23
CA LYS A 64 -6.08 5.44 -11.92
C LYS A 64 -5.06 4.33 -11.63
N VAL A 65 -5.41 3.06 -11.80
CA VAL A 65 -4.54 1.90 -11.58
C VAL A 65 -3.96 1.35 -12.87
N GLU A 66 -4.80 1.17 -13.92
CA GLU A 66 -4.35 0.57 -15.19
C GLU A 66 -3.26 1.43 -15.83
N GLY A 67 -2.12 0.82 -16.14
CA GLY A 67 -0.96 1.49 -16.74
C GLY A 67 -0.20 2.44 -15.80
N ALA A 68 -0.63 2.62 -14.56
CA ALA A 68 -0.04 3.58 -13.62
C ALA A 68 1.39 3.22 -13.22
N ARG A 69 2.17 4.25 -12.93
CA ARG A 69 3.38 4.15 -12.11
C ARG A 69 3.00 4.40 -10.65
N VAL A 70 3.27 3.42 -9.81
CA VAL A 70 2.85 3.40 -8.40
C VAL A 70 4.04 3.66 -7.49
N LEU A 71 3.84 4.51 -6.47
CA LEU A 71 4.77 4.74 -5.37
C LEU A 71 4.11 4.30 -4.06
N ASP A 72 4.67 3.30 -3.41
CA ASP A 72 4.22 2.79 -2.10
C ASP A 72 5.21 3.25 -1.03
N LEU A 73 4.80 4.24 -0.23
CA LEU A 73 5.70 5.02 0.63
C LEU A 73 6.03 4.35 1.97
N PHE A 74 5.21 3.43 2.42
CA PHE A 74 5.41 2.64 3.64
C PHE A 74 5.11 1.18 3.34
N ALA A 75 5.90 0.61 2.43
CA ALA A 75 5.52 -0.58 1.70
C ALA A 75 5.34 -1.84 2.56
N GLY A 76 6.10 -2.01 3.64
CA GLY A 76 6.02 -3.21 4.46
C GLY A 76 6.18 -4.48 3.63
N THR A 77 5.10 -5.28 3.55
CA THR A 77 5.04 -6.50 2.72
C THR A 77 4.81 -6.22 1.23
N GLY A 78 4.48 -4.98 0.87
CA GLY A 78 4.15 -4.56 -0.49
C GLY A 78 2.69 -4.76 -0.89
N ALA A 79 1.78 -4.97 0.06
CA ALA A 79 0.40 -5.36 -0.23
C ALA A 79 -0.33 -4.40 -1.18
N LEU A 80 -0.20 -3.08 -1.00
CA LEU A 80 -0.86 -2.08 -1.84
C LEU A 80 -0.23 -1.98 -3.23
N GLY A 81 1.09 -1.87 -3.31
CA GLY A 81 1.78 -1.78 -4.60
C GLY A 81 1.68 -3.06 -5.42
N LEU A 82 1.71 -4.25 -4.78
CA LEU A 82 1.53 -5.54 -5.46
C LEU A 82 0.08 -5.76 -5.92
N GLU A 83 -0.90 -5.29 -5.14
CA GLU A 83 -2.30 -5.27 -5.57
C GLU A 83 -2.49 -4.40 -6.82
N ALA A 84 -1.86 -3.21 -6.84
CA ALA A 84 -1.90 -2.32 -8.00
C ALA A 84 -1.29 -3.00 -9.24
N LEU A 85 -0.12 -3.64 -9.12
CA LEU A 85 0.50 -4.41 -10.21
C LEU A 85 -0.37 -5.57 -10.68
N SER A 86 -1.08 -6.23 -9.74
CA SER A 86 -2.04 -7.29 -10.06
C SER A 86 -3.20 -6.78 -10.91
N ARG A 87 -3.57 -5.52 -10.75
CA ARG A 87 -4.70 -4.86 -11.43
C ARG A 87 -4.28 -4.02 -12.63
N GLY A 88 -3.06 -4.17 -13.12
CA GLY A 88 -2.63 -3.59 -14.38
C GLY A 88 -1.71 -2.37 -14.27
N ALA A 89 -1.27 -1.98 -13.08
CA ALA A 89 -0.21 -0.98 -12.96
C ALA A 89 1.06 -1.47 -13.67
N ARG A 90 1.74 -0.57 -14.38
CA ARG A 90 2.91 -0.94 -15.19
C ARG A 90 4.19 -1.08 -14.40
N TYR A 91 4.30 -0.34 -13.28
CA TYR A 91 5.51 -0.28 -12.47
C TYR A 91 5.21 0.15 -11.04
N ALA A 92 5.92 -0.42 -10.06
CA ALA A 92 5.81 -0.01 -8.66
C ALA A 92 7.18 0.24 -8.03
N THR A 93 7.31 1.39 -7.36
CA THR A 93 8.44 1.67 -6.48
C THR A 93 7.98 1.59 -5.03
N PHE A 94 8.69 0.80 -4.26
CA PHE A 94 8.42 0.56 -2.85
C PHE A 94 9.47 1.27 -2.00
N VAL A 95 9.03 2.09 -1.07
CA VAL A 95 9.89 2.73 -0.07
C VAL A 95 9.69 2.01 1.25
N GLU A 96 10.76 1.38 1.75
CA GLU A 96 10.73 0.61 2.99
C GLU A 96 12.06 0.74 3.74
N GLU A 97 12.01 1.27 4.96
CA GLU A 97 13.20 1.56 5.75
C GLU A 97 13.70 0.33 6.53
N SER A 98 12.78 -0.53 7.00
CA SER A 98 13.14 -1.68 7.82
C SER A 98 13.81 -2.81 7.01
N VAL A 99 14.73 -3.51 7.62
CA VAL A 99 15.40 -4.66 7.00
C VAL A 99 14.42 -5.81 6.78
N GLU A 100 13.56 -6.05 7.78
CA GLU A 100 12.55 -7.10 7.76
C GLU A 100 11.54 -6.86 6.63
N GLY A 101 10.93 -5.67 6.56
CA GLY A 101 9.96 -5.32 5.51
C GLY A 101 10.54 -5.48 4.12
N ARG A 102 11.78 -5.00 3.88
CA ARG A 102 12.44 -5.22 2.58
C ARG A 102 12.74 -6.69 2.29
N GLY A 103 12.96 -7.50 3.30
CA GLY A 103 13.14 -8.96 3.15
C GLY A 103 11.85 -9.62 2.68
N LEU A 104 10.74 -9.35 3.35
CA LEU A 104 9.41 -9.85 3.01
C LEU A 104 8.97 -9.36 1.63
N LEU A 105 9.17 -8.08 1.35
CA LEU A 105 8.84 -7.48 0.06
C LEU A 105 9.59 -8.15 -1.10
N ARG A 106 10.89 -8.44 -0.96
CA ARG A 106 11.65 -9.19 -1.98
C ARG A 106 11.08 -10.57 -2.22
N GLN A 107 10.76 -11.31 -1.15
CA GLN A 107 10.15 -12.64 -1.26
C GLN A 107 8.82 -12.58 -2.02
N ASN A 108 7.98 -11.59 -1.73
CA ASN A 108 6.71 -11.40 -2.42
C ASN A 108 6.89 -11.03 -3.90
N ILE A 109 7.80 -10.11 -4.22
CA ILE A 109 8.13 -9.74 -5.60
C ILE A 109 8.63 -10.94 -6.40
N GLU A 110 9.51 -11.74 -5.82
CA GLU A 110 10.06 -12.96 -6.44
C GLU A 110 8.97 -14.01 -6.66
N ALA A 111 8.13 -14.24 -5.64
CA ALA A 111 7.02 -15.18 -5.74
C ALA A 111 6.05 -14.84 -6.89
N PHE A 112 5.89 -13.57 -7.22
CA PHE A 112 5.02 -13.11 -8.32
C PHE A 112 5.76 -12.88 -9.64
N SER A 113 7.08 -13.09 -9.67
CA SER A 113 7.93 -12.85 -10.86
C SER A 113 7.84 -11.41 -11.36
N LEU A 114 7.87 -10.44 -10.43
CA LEU A 114 7.67 -9.01 -10.71
C LEU A 114 8.97 -8.19 -10.66
N GLN A 115 10.14 -8.82 -10.65
CA GLN A 115 11.44 -8.14 -10.51
C GLN A 115 11.67 -7.06 -11.60
N GLY A 116 11.20 -7.30 -12.83
CA GLY A 116 11.31 -6.36 -13.94
C GLY A 116 10.34 -5.15 -13.87
N HIS A 117 9.33 -5.22 -12.98
CA HIS A 117 8.27 -4.22 -12.85
C HIS A 117 8.32 -3.49 -11.50
N THR A 118 9.41 -3.68 -10.73
CA THR A 118 9.48 -3.17 -9.37
C THR A 118 10.84 -2.58 -9.04
N LYS A 119 10.86 -1.65 -8.09
CA LYS A 119 12.06 -1.12 -7.45
C LYS A 119 11.84 -0.98 -5.96
N ILE A 120 12.81 -1.40 -5.16
CA ILE A 120 12.81 -1.21 -3.71
C ILE A 120 13.83 -0.13 -3.36
N LEU A 121 13.41 0.88 -2.62
CA LEU A 121 14.24 1.96 -2.10
C LEU A 121 14.32 1.87 -0.58
N ARG A 122 15.54 1.80 -0.06
CA ARG A 122 15.80 2.00 1.37
C ARG A 122 15.87 3.50 1.65
N ARG A 123 14.75 4.11 1.98
CA ARG A 123 14.66 5.53 2.34
C ARG A 123 13.62 5.73 3.42
N ASP A 124 13.76 6.82 4.17
CA ASP A 124 12.68 7.38 4.96
C ASP A 124 11.68 8.07 4.01
N ALA A 125 10.42 7.66 4.06
CA ALA A 125 9.35 8.23 3.24
C ALA A 125 9.15 9.74 3.53
N CYS A 126 9.39 10.17 4.76
CA CYS A 126 9.31 11.57 5.15
C CYS A 126 10.50 12.41 4.65
N GLN A 127 11.55 11.79 4.11
CA GLN A 127 12.77 12.41 3.61
C GLN A 127 13.26 11.76 2.31
N LEU A 128 12.39 11.68 1.31
CA LEU A 128 12.68 11.00 0.04
C LEU A 128 13.84 11.59 -0.74
N GLY A 129 14.06 12.91 -0.63
CA GLY A 129 14.97 13.63 -1.49
C GLY A 129 14.49 13.70 -2.95
N ILE A 130 15.37 14.06 -3.85
CA ILE A 130 15.05 14.25 -5.28
C ILE A 130 14.81 12.89 -5.97
N VAL A 131 13.80 12.83 -6.84
CA VAL A 131 13.44 11.64 -7.64
C VAL A 131 14.56 11.21 -8.59
N GLY A 132 15.41 12.16 -9.00
CA GLY A 132 16.55 11.91 -9.87
C GLY A 132 16.12 11.61 -11.32
N THR A 133 16.60 10.50 -11.86
CA THR A 133 16.30 10.07 -13.24
C THR A 133 15.05 9.20 -13.37
N MET A 134 14.36 8.93 -12.28
CA MET A 134 13.09 8.17 -12.34
C MET A 134 11.97 9.08 -12.83
N GLU A 135 11.08 8.52 -13.65
CA GLU A 135 9.85 9.22 -14.01
C GLU A 135 8.96 9.37 -12.76
N PRO A 136 8.22 10.48 -12.63
CA PRO A 136 7.25 10.67 -11.56
C PRO A 136 6.13 9.61 -11.56
N PHE A 137 5.31 9.61 -10.52
CA PHE A 137 4.31 8.60 -10.23
C PHE A 137 2.90 9.14 -10.35
N ASP A 138 1.97 8.27 -10.80
CA ASP A 138 0.57 8.57 -11.07
C ASP A 138 -0.33 8.25 -9.87
N LEU A 139 0.04 7.21 -9.10
CA LEU A 139 -0.69 6.72 -7.94
C LEU A 139 0.28 6.51 -6.78
N VAL A 140 -0.03 7.10 -5.63
CA VAL A 140 0.82 7.07 -4.45
C VAL A 140 0.05 6.54 -3.26
N PHE A 141 0.58 5.52 -2.61
CA PHE A 141 0.03 4.97 -1.37
C PHE A 141 0.89 5.39 -0.17
N ALA A 142 0.23 5.72 0.93
CA ALA A 142 0.83 5.92 2.24
C ALA A 142 -0.04 5.26 3.32
N ASP A 143 0.50 4.20 3.92
CA ASP A 143 -0.05 3.50 5.10
C ASP A 143 0.99 3.53 6.23
N PRO A 144 1.20 4.73 6.84
CA PRO A 144 2.20 4.92 7.87
C PRO A 144 1.76 4.36 9.22
N PRO A 145 2.67 4.20 10.18
CA PRO A 145 2.31 4.01 11.59
C PRO A 145 1.43 5.18 12.08
N TYR A 146 0.25 4.86 12.60
CA TYR A 146 -0.80 5.82 12.95
C TYR A 146 -0.39 6.88 13.98
N GLY A 147 -1.03 8.05 13.91
CA GLY A 147 -0.95 9.12 14.90
C GLY A 147 0.36 9.92 14.89
N ARG A 148 1.22 9.77 13.87
CA ARG A 148 2.52 10.46 13.77
C ARG A 148 2.59 11.50 12.67
N ARG A 149 1.53 11.69 11.91
CA ARG A 149 1.46 12.58 10.74
C ARG A 149 2.55 12.30 9.71
N MET A 150 2.92 11.03 9.59
CA MET A 150 3.98 10.61 8.67
C MET A 150 3.50 10.64 7.22
N GLY A 151 2.21 10.37 6.97
CA GLY A 151 1.63 10.39 5.63
C GLY A 151 1.69 11.77 5.00
N GLU A 152 1.29 12.83 5.73
CA GLU A 152 1.34 14.21 5.26
C GLU A 152 2.77 14.66 4.99
N LYS A 153 3.71 14.32 5.88
CA LYS A 153 5.15 14.61 5.69
C LYS A 153 5.71 13.88 4.47
N ALA A 154 5.33 12.63 4.27
CA ALA A 154 5.77 11.83 3.12
C ALA A 154 5.23 12.39 1.80
N PHE A 155 3.97 12.81 1.75
CA PHE A 155 3.40 13.47 0.58
C PHE A 155 4.09 14.81 0.27
N LEU A 156 4.37 15.61 1.30
CA LEU A 156 5.11 16.84 1.14
C LEU A 156 6.54 16.58 0.62
N SER A 157 7.22 15.58 1.17
CA SER A 157 8.54 15.14 0.70
C SER A 157 8.51 14.67 -0.75
N ALA A 158 7.50 13.89 -1.13
CA ALA A 158 7.30 13.44 -2.50
C ALA A 158 7.07 14.61 -3.47
N LEU A 159 6.25 15.58 -3.08
CA LEU A 159 6.00 16.79 -3.87
C LEU A 159 7.29 17.61 -4.07
N GLN A 160 7.99 17.90 -2.99
CA GLN A 160 9.23 18.68 -3.02
C GLN A 160 10.36 18.01 -3.82
N GLY A 161 10.38 16.68 -3.78
CA GLY A 161 11.38 15.88 -4.51
C GLY A 161 11.05 15.63 -5.98
N GLY A 162 9.91 16.09 -6.50
CA GLY A 162 9.49 15.88 -7.88
C GLY A 162 9.04 14.45 -8.19
N TRP A 163 8.50 13.74 -7.18
CA TRP A 163 8.03 12.35 -7.33
C TRP A 163 6.62 12.25 -7.91
N LEU A 164 5.84 13.33 -7.90
CA LEU A 164 4.44 13.33 -8.25
C LEU A 164 4.21 13.87 -9.66
N ASN A 165 3.42 13.17 -10.47
CA ASN A 165 2.82 13.75 -11.66
C ASN A 165 1.80 14.81 -11.25
N PRO A 166 1.53 15.83 -12.09
CA PRO A 166 0.60 16.92 -11.74
C PRO A 166 -0.81 16.45 -11.38
N ASP A 167 -1.27 15.35 -11.97
CA ASP A 167 -2.58 14.73 -11.75
C ASP A 167 -2.50 13.46 -10.89
N ALA A 168 -1.40 13.25 -10.18
CA ALA A 168 -1.21 12.11 -9.30
C ALA A 168 -2.32 12.02 -8.25
N LEU A 169 -2.84 10.80 -8.06
CA LEU A 169 -3.75 10.48 -6.98
C LEU A 169 -2.98 9.90 -5.81
N LEU A 170 -3.17 10.48 -4.64
CA LEU A 170 -2.54 10.06 -3.40
C LEU A 170 -3.58 9.42 -2.48
N VAL A 171 -3.25 8.30 -1.90
CA VAL A 171 -4.11 7.54 -0.99
C VAL A 171 -3.43 7.48 0.37
N LEU A 172 -4.07 8.05 1.37
CA LEU A 172 -3.61 8.01 2.76
C LEU A 172 -4.52 7.11 3.59
N GLU A 173 -3.96 6.10 4.22
CA GLU A 173 -4.60 5.32 5.28
C GLU A 173 -4.11 5.83 6.65
N GLU A 174 -5.03 6.12 7.57
CA GLU A 174 -4.69 6.62 8.90
C GLU A 174 -5.79 6.19 9.90
N ASP A 175 -5.53 6.37 11.19
CA ASP A 175 -6.53 6.20 12.23
C ASP A 175 -7.72 7.14 11.99
N ALA A 176 -8.95 6.65 12.21
CA ALA A 176 -10.16 7.43 11.96
C ALA A 176 -10.29 8.71 12.82
N GLU A 177 -9.62 8.72 13.98
CA GLU A 177 -9.61 9.87 14.89
C GLU A 177 -8.44 10.83 14.65
N ALA A 178 -7.50 10.46 13.74
CA ALA A 178 -6.33 11.26 13.44
C ALA A 178 -6.73 12.57 12.72
N ALA A 179 -6.30 13.70 13.29
CA ALA A 179 -6.42 14.99 12.62
C ALA A 179 -5.54 15.02 11.37
N LEU A 180 -6.09 15.52 10.27
CA LEU A 180 -5.39 15.69 9.01
C LEU A 180 -4.87 17.13 8.89
N GLU A 181 -3.57 17.29 8.68
CA GLU A 181 -2.96 18.60 8.42
C GLU A 181 -2.11 18.52 7.14
N LEU A 182 -2.77 18.72 6.01
CA LEU A 182 -2.12 18.75 4.70
C LEU A 182 -1.52 20.14 4.40
N ASP A 183 -0.44 20.12 3.62
CA ASP A 183 0.07 21.34 2.97
C ASP A 183 -1.01 21.94 2.05
N GLU A 184 -1.06 23.27 1.94
CA GLU A 184 -2.11 24.00 1.21
C GLU A 184 -2.22 23.64 -0.29
N ARG A 185 -1.17 23.05 -0.85
CA ARG A 185 -1.14 22.60 -2.26
C ARG A 185 -1.91 21.31 -2.51
N PHE A 186 -2.33 20.60 -1.47
CA PHE A 186 -3.14 19.41 -1.59
C PHE A 186 -4.62 19.70 -1.33
N VAL A 187 -5.49 18.86 -1.88
CA VAL A 187 -6.93 18.86 -1.64
C VAL A 187 -7.40 17.43 -1.42
N VAL A 188 -8.25 17.23 -0.42
CA VAL A 188 -8.95 15.96 -0.21
C VAL A 188 -10.13 15.90 -1.17
N LEU A 189 -10.18 14.86 -1.98
CA LEU A 189 -11.27 14.61 -2.94
C LEU A 189 -12.36 13.75 -2.32
N GLU A 190 -11.98 12.77 -1.52
CA GLU A 190 -12.89 11.78 -0.95
C GLU A 190 -12.33 11.22 0.36
N GLU A 191 -13.22 10.91 1.32
CA GLU A 191 -12.89 10.23 2.57
C GLU A 191 -13.81 9.02 2.77
N ARG A 192 -13.26 7.91 3.25
CA ARG A 192 -14.00 6.69 3.56
C ARG A 192 -13.58 6.12 4.90
N ASN A 193 -14.55 5.89 5.78
CA ASN A 193 -14.34 5.27 7.07
C ASN A 193 -14.54 3.75 7.01
N TYR A 194 -13.59 3.01 7.56
CA TYR A 194 -13.60 1.55 7.67
C TYR A 194 -13.37 1.13 9.13
N GLY A 195 -14.38 1.38 9.96
CA GLY A 195 -14.27 1.15 11.41
C GLY A 195 -13.26 2.11 12.05
N GLY A 196 -12.13 1.59 12.56
CA GLY A 196 -11.09 2.40 13.19
C GLY A 196 -10.07 3.02 12.23
N THR A 197 -10.30 2.93 10.90
CA THR A 197 -9.38 3.43 9.86
C THR A 197 -10.12 4.35 8.92
N ILE A 198 -9.47 5.42 8.47
CA ILE A 198 -9.95 6.30 7.41
C ILE A 198 -9.01 6.25 6.21
N ILE A 199 -9.58 6.12 5.03
CA ILE A 199 -8.86 6.28 3.76
C ILE A 199 -9.24 7.62 3.15
N ARG A 200 -8.24 8.40 2.77
CA ARG A 200 -8.38 9.68 2.10
C ARG A 200 -7.76 9.64 0.72
N LEU A 201 -8.51 10.09 -0.27
CA LEU A 201 -8.05 10.29 -1.62
C LEU A 201 -7.74 11.77 -1.81
N ILE A 202 -6.51 12.05 -2.21
CA ILE A 202 -5.91 13.39 -2.16
C ILE A 202 -5.27 13.66 -3.52
N GLN A 203 -5.29 14.92 -3.95
CA GLN A 203 -4.66 15.36 -5.18
C GLN A 203 -3.96 16.71 -4.98
N LEU A 204 -3.04 17.04 -5.88
CA LEU A 204 -2.54 18.40 -5.98
C LEU A 204 -3.64 19.33 -6.49
N LYS A 205 -3.74 20.52 -5.90
CA LYS A 205 -4.59 21.57 -6.46
C LYS A 205 -4.08 21.97 -7.82
N ALA A 206 -5.00 22.18 -8.76
CA ALA A 206 -4.62 22.73 -10.06
C ALA A 206 -3.86 24.06 -9.85
N ALA A 207 -2.78 24.22 -10.60
CA ALA A 207 -2.12 25.52 -10.66
C ALA A 207 -3.12 26.53 -11.26
N GLY A 208 -3.49 27.55 -10.49
CA GLY A 208 -4.38 28.63 -10.92
C GLY A 208 -3.71 29.52 -11.96
#